data_87c93398ff3fc5365f44d26d12b26dab
#
_entry.id   87c93398ff3fc5365f44d26d12b26dab
#
_cell.length_a   1.000
_cell.length_b   1.000
_cell.length_c   1.000
_cell.angle_alpha   90.00
_cell.angle_beta   90.00
_cell.angle_gamma   90.00
#
_symmetry.space_group_name_H-M   'P 1'
#
loop_
_entity.id
_entity.type
_entity.pdbx_description
1 polymer ?
#
loop_
_entity_poly.entity_id
_entity_poly.type
_entity_poly.pdbx_seq_one_letter_code
_entity_poly.pdbx_strand_id
1 'polypeptide(L)'
;IVRGQQGDPWMGQVSWPDYPDTLSKRKTGQSWRHDWVNRQFITTEEAMPQYKTFESGLDFIERNHTEDQWFLQIEAFDPHEPFYTQSEYKKLYPDDYHGKNLDWPDYGINQYGDAATKHVRYEYAALLSMCDRYLGKVLDMMDKYDLWKDTMLIVNTDHGFMLGEKEWMGKNIQPMYEELIHTPFFIY
;
A
#
# COMPACT_ATOMS: atom_id res chain seq x y z
N ILE A 1 12.18 -12.28 5.86
CA ILE A 1 11.95 -11.31 4.78
C ILE A 1 10.62 -11.65 4.12
N VAL A 2 9.69 -10.72 4.17
CA VAL A 2 8.39 -10.86 3.50
C VAL A 2 8.56 -10.41 2.04
N ARG A 3 8.10 -11.21 1.08
CA ARG A 3 8.13 -10.83 -0.34
C ARG A 3 7.04 -9.81 -0.62
N GLY A 4 7.40 -8.71 -1.26
CA GLY A 4 6.46 -7.73 -1.77
C GLY A 4 5.67 -8.23 -2.97
N GLN A 5 4.59 -7.55 -3.31
CA GLN A 5 3.76 -7.88 -4.49
C GLN A 5 4.57 -7.85 -5.79
N GLN A 6 5.47 -6.88 -5.93
CA GLN A 6 6.25 -6.64 -7.15
C GLN A 6 7.59 -7.38 -7.19
N GLY A 7 7.91 -8.15 -6.15
CA GLY A 7 9.15 -8.90 -6.06
C GLY A 7 9.23 -10.06 -7.06
N ASP A 8 10.23 -10.90 -6.88
CA ASP A 8 10.35 -12.12 -7.67
C ASP A 8 9.08 -12.99 -7.57
N PRO A 9 8.68 -13.65 -8.65
CA PRO A 9 7.49 -14.49 -8.64
C PRO A 9 7.55 -15.55 -7.55
N TRP A 10 6.45 -15.75 -6.87
CA TRP A 10 6.34 -16.81 -5.88
C TRP A 10 6.45 -18.18 -6.55
N MET A 11 7.08 -19.11 -5.89
CA MET A 11 7.19 -20.50 -6.33
C MET A 11 7.93 -20.73 -7.66
N GLY A 12 8.67 -19.75 -8.17
CA GLY A 12 9.42 -19.91 -9.43
C GLY A 12 8.54 -20.23 -10.63
N GLN A 13 7.36 -19.64 -10.71
CA GLN A 13 6.40 -19.91 -11.76
C GLN A 13 6.97 -19.59 -13.15
N VAL A 14 6.84 -20.53 -14.09
CA VAL A 14 7.37 -20.42 -15.45
C VAL A 14 6.33 -19.98 -16.48
N SER A 15 5.04 -20.08 -16.17
CA SER A 15 3.95 -19.61 -17.01
C SER A 15 3.32 -18.35 -16.39
N TRP A 16 2.92 -17.43 -17.28
CA TRP A 16 2.21 -16.22 -16.86
C TRP A 16 0.72 -16.48 -16.78
N PRO A 17 0.01 -15.88 -15.79
CA PRO A 17 -1.45 -15.94 -15.74
C PRO A 17 -2.06 -15.11 -16.88
N ASP A 18 -3.35 -15.32 -17.12
CA ASP A 18 -4.15 -14.38 -17.92
C ASP A 18 -4.25 -13.05 -17.19
N TYR A 19 -3.97 -11.97 -17.90
CA TYR A 19 -4.00 -10.61 -17.36
C TYR A 19 -5.31 -9.92 -17.70
N PRO A 20 -5.86 -9.11 -16.79
CA PRO A 20 -6.99 -8.27 -17.14
C PRO A 20 -6.56 -7.22 -18.16
N ASP A 21 -7.50 -6.75 -18.96
CA ASP A 21 -7.25 -5.60 -19.81
C ASP A 21 -7.06 -4.35 -18.92
N THR A 22 -6.04 -3.58 -19.21
CA THR A 22 -5.64 -2.42 -18.40
C THR A 22 -5.40 -1.18 -19.26
N LEU A 23 -5.65 0.00 -18.71
CA LEU A 23 -5.28 1.27 -19.33
C LEU A 23 -3.78 1.56 -19.22
N SER A 24 -3.12 1.01 -18.21
CA SER A 24 -1.68 1.23 -18.00
C SER A 24 -0.84 0.60 -19.10
N LYS A 25 0.17 1.32 -19.55
CA LYS A 25 1.20 0.84 -20.47
C LYS A 25 2.18 -0.14 -19.81
N ARG A 26 2.15 -0.25 -18.48
CA ARG A 26 3.04 -1.13 -17.69
C ARG A 26 2.84 -2.61 -17.96
N LYS A 27 1.71 -3.02 -18.55
CA LYS A 27 1.36 -4.43 -18.82
C LYS A 27 2.41 -5.25 -19.57
N THR A 28 3.38 -4.59 -20.19
CA THR A 28 4.52 -5.26 -20.86
C THR A 28 5.74 -5.36 -19.95
N GLY A 29 5.75 -4.66 -18.81
CA GLY A 29 6.86 -4.63 -17.89
C GLY A 29 6.96 -5.89 -17.03
N GLN A 30 8.18 -6.28 -16.66
CA GLN A 30 8.42 -7.45 -15.85
C GLN A 30 7.80 -7.31 -14.45
N SER A 31 7.96 -6.16 -13.79
CA SER A 31 7.40 -5.92 -12.45
C SER A 31 5.88 -6.06 -12.42
N TRP A 32 5.20 -5.57 -13.45
CA TRP A 32 3.75 -5.70 -13.59
C TRP A 32 3.33 -7.17 -13.73
N ARG A 33 4.08 -7.97 -14.49
CA ARG A 33 3.81 -9.40 -14.65
C ARG A 33 4.07 -10.16 -13.35
N HIS A 34 5.14 -9.85 -12.64
CA HIS A 34 5.43 -10.45 -11.33
C HIS A 34 4.32 -10.16 -10.31
N ASP A 35 3.82 -8.94 -10.27
CA ASP A 35 2.68 -8.57 -9.42
C ASP A 35 1.47 -9.48 -9.70
N TRP A 36 1.08 -9.64 -10.96
CA TRP A 36 -0.05 -10.50 -11.32
C TRP A 36 0.18 -11.98 -11.01
N VAL A 37 1.40 -12.48 -11.14
CA VAL A 37 1.74 -13.85 -10.67
C VAL A 37 1.56 -13.92 -9.16
N ASN A 38 2.07 -12.94 -8.42
CA ASN A 38 2.02 -12.94 -6.96
C ASN A 38 0.59 -12.84 -6.42
N ARG A 39 -0.30 -12.08 -7.07
CA ARG A 39 -1.73 -11.96 -6.69
C ARG A 39 -2.46 -13.29 -6.65
N GLN A 40 -2.04 -14.29 -7.42
CA GLN A 40 -2.62 -15.63 -7.34
C GLN A 40 -2.43 -16.30 -5.98
N PHE A 41 -1.42 -15.85 -5.24
CA PHE A 41 -1.06 -16.32 -3.90
C PHE A 41 -1.46 -15.35 -2.78
N ILE A 42 -1.91 -14.15 -3.15
CA ILE A 42 -2.35 -13.09 -2.23
C ILE A 42 -3.87 -12.96 -2.32
N THR A 43 -4.56 -14.06 -2.02
CA THR A 43 -6.03 -14.15 -2.16
C THR A 43 -6.78 -13.80 -0.87
N THR A 44 -6.09 -13.72 0.25
CA THR A 44 -6.64 -13.31 1.55
C THR A 44 -5.82 -12.19 2.15
N GLU A 45 -6.36 -11.50 3.14
CA GLU A 45 -5.64 -10.43 3.84
C GLU A 45 -4.39 -10.97 4.54
N GLU A 46 -4.45 -12.17 5.13
CA GLU A 46 -3.32 -12.82 5.82
C GLU A 46 -2.17 -13.16 4.86
N ALA A 47 -2.46 -13.31 3.58
CA ALA A 47 -1.44 -13.52 2.56
C ALA A 47 -0.75 -12.22 2.15
N MET A 48 -1.33 -11.05 2.41
CA MET A 48 -0.77 -9.74 2.08
C MET A 48 0.59 -9.52 2.77
N PRO A 49 1.57 -8.93 2.07
CA PRO A 49 2.84 -8.50 2.69
C PRO A 49 2.61 -7.55 3.88
N GLN A 50 1.68 -6.63 3.76
CA GLN A 50 1.25 -5.70 4.81
C GLN A 50 0.89 -6.44 6.10
N TYR A 51 -0.03 -7.42 6.02
CA TYR A 51 -0.42 -8.25 7.15
C TYR A 51 0.81 -8.86 7.86
N LYS A 52 1.65 -9.55 7.09
CA LYS A 52 2.80 -10.27 7.65
C LYS A 52 3.81 -9.35 8.31
N THR A 53 4.01 -8.15 7.74
CA THR A 53 4.91 -7.14 8.30
C THR A 53 4.39 -6.64 9.64
N PHE A 54 3.11 -6.26 9.71
CA PHE A 54 2.52 -5.76 10.94
C PHE A 54 2.38 -6.86 12.01
N GLU A 55 1.94 -8.08 11.66
CA GLU A 55 1.86 -9.18 12.65
C GLU A 55 3.23 -9.48 13.27
N SER A 56 4.31 -9.41 12.48
CA SER A 56 5.67 -9.57 13.03
C SER A 56 6.04 -8.44 13.99
N GLY A 57 5.65 -7.20 13.70
CA GLY A 57 5.86 -6.05 14.59
C GLY A 57 5.02 -6.14 15.87
N LEU A 58 3.76 -6.54 15.74
CA LEU A 58 2.85 -6.73 16.87
C LEU A 58 3.33 -7.87 17.80
N ASP A 59 3.80 -8.98 17.23
CA ASP A 59 4.41 -10.08 18.00
C ASP A 59 5.67 -9.61 18.76
N PHE A 60 6.48 -8.72 18.15
CA PHE A 60 7.61 -8.12 18.85
C PHE A 60 7.15 -7.28 20.06
N ILE A 61 6.14 -6.43 19.88
CA ILE A 61 5.60 -5.61 20.99
C ILE A 61 5.03 -6.52 22.09
N GLU A 62 4.24 -7.53 21.72
CA GLU A 62 3.65 -8.49 22.65
C GLU A 62 4.69 -9.14 23.55
N ARG A 63 5.85 -9.52 22.98
CA ARG A 63 6.92 -10.22 23.70
C ARG A 63 7.83 -9.31 24.52
N ASN A 64 7.94 -8.04 24.13
CA ASN A 64 8.96 -7.14 24.69
C ASN A 64 8.39 -5.93 25.43
N HIS A 65 7.07 -5.81 25.61
CA HIS A 65 6.45 -4.66 26.25
C HIS A 65 6.89 -4.43 27.73
N THR A 66 7.46 -5.44 28.37
CA THR A 66 8.04 -5.34 29.72
C THR A 66 9.55 -5.09 29.73
N GLU A 67 10.18 -5.16 28.58
CA GLU A 67 11.61 -4.96 28.42
C GLU A 67 11.93 -3.48 28.18
N ASP A 68 13.16 -3.07 28.48
CA ASP A 68 13.64 -1.71 28.31
C ASP A 68 14.61 -1.59 27.12
N GLN A 69 14.79 -0.37 26.60
CA GLN A 69 15.80 -0.01 25.60
C GLN A 69 15.68 -0.75 24.26
N TRP A 70 14.46 -1.05 23.80
CA TRP A 70 14.25 -1.61 22.48
C TRP A 70 13.94 -0.54 21.43
N PHE A 71 14.22 -0.87 20.18
CA PHE A 71 13.81 -0.11 18.99
C PHE A 71 13.12 -1.05 18.04
N LEU A 72 11.94 -0.66 17.56
CA LEU A 72 11.18 -1.38 16.56
C LEU A 72 10.90 -0.46 15.37
N GLN A 73 11.19 -0.92 14.17
CA GLN A 73 10.74 -0.30 12.92
C GLN A 73 9.80 -1.28 12.19
N ILE A 74 8.56 -0.86 11.98
CA ILE A 74 7.59 -1.56 11.13
C ILE A 74 7.55 -0.80 9.81
N GLU A 75 8.23 -1.30 8.80
CA GLU A 75 8.28 -0.71 7.47
C GLU A 75 7.39 -1.50 6.52
N ALA A 76 6.30 -0.88 6.10
CA ALA A 76 5.34 -1.46 5.18
C ALA A 76 5.47 -0.82 3.81
N PHE A 77 5.25 -1.61 2.76
CA PHE A 77 5.32 -1.13 1.38
C PHE A 77 4.06 -0.33 1.01
N ASP A 78 2.90 -0.77 1.48
CA ASP A 78 1.64 -0.09 1.22
C ASP A 78 1.56 1.26 1.98
N PRO A 79 0.90 2.28 1.38
CA PRO A 79 0.02 2.26 0.22
C PRO A 79 0.71 2.50 -1.13
N HIS A 80 1.90 1.97 -1.36
CA HIS A 80 2.59 2.04 -2.65
C HIS A 80 1.77 1.34 -3.75
N GLU A 81 1.84 1.83 -4.98
CA GLU A 81 1.23 1.15 -6.12
C GLU A 81 1.95 -0.19 -6.45
N PRO A 82 1.25 -1.20 -6.96
CA PRO A 82 -0.15 -1.19 -7.39
C PRO A 82 -1.12 -1.11 -6.22
N PHE A 83 -2.20 -0.36 -6.39
CA PHE A 83 -3.21 -0.15 -5.34
C PHE A 83 -4.13 -1.37 -5.19
N TYR A 84 -3.52 -2.50 -4.88
CA TYR A 84 -4.21 -3.78 -4.73
C TYR A 84 -4.55 -4.05 -3.26
N THR A 85 -5.84 -4.27 -2.98
CA THR A 85 -6.31 -4.66 -1.65
C THR A 85 -7.55 -5.55 -1.75
N GLN A 86 -8.01 -6.08 -0.62
CA GLN A 86 -9.15 -6.96 -0.53
C GLN A 86 -10.47 -6.23 -0.78
N SER A 87 -11.48 -6.97 -1.22
CA SER A 87 -12.77 -6.42 -1.65
C SER A 87 -13.54 -5.68 -0.55
N GLU A 88 -13.33 -6.02 0.72
CA GLU A 88 -13.96 -5.34 1.85
C GLU A 88 -13.55 -3.87 1.95
N TYR A 89 -12.30 -3.54 1.68
CA TYR A 89 -11.81 -2.17 1.67
C TYR A 89 -12.34 -1.39 0.46
N LYS A 90 -12.40 -2.05 -0.70
CA LYS A 90 -12.98 -1.43 -1.92
C LYS A 90 -14.45 -1.08 -1.75
N LYS A 91 -15.22 -1.83 -0.98
CA LYS A 91 -16.62 -1.54 -0.67
C LYS A 91 -16.83 -0.24 0.13
N LEU A 92 -15.80 0.26 0.80
CA LEU A 92 -15.84 1.56 1.49
C LEU A 92 -15.93 2.74 0.50
N TYR A 93 -15.50 2.52 -0.73
CA TYR A 93 -15.43 3.53 -1.80
C TYR A 93 -16.22 3.04 -3.02
N PRO A 94 -17.55 3.06 -2.96
CA PRO A 94 -18.38 2.57 -4.05
C PRO A 94 -18.13 3.38 -5.33
N ASP A 95 -17.89 2.66 -6.42
CA ASP A 95 -17.54 3.21 -7.72
C ASP A 95 -18.41 2.57 -8.81
N ASP A 96 -18.80 3.37 -9.78
CA ASP A 96 -19.53 2.97 -10.97
C ASP A 96 -18.62 2.83 -12.20
N TYR A 97 -17.33 2.78 -12.00
CA TYR A 97 -16.36 2.59 -13.05
C TYR A 97 -16.39 1.15 -13.58
N HIS A 98 -16.65 0.99 -14.87
CA HIS A 98 -16.70 -0.29 -15.59
C HIS A 98 -15.64 -0.39 -16.70
N GLY A 99 -14.60 0.43 -16.60
CA GLY A 99 -13.50 0.45 -17.54
C GLY A 99 -12.48 -0.66 -17.31
N LYS A 100 -11.36 -0.54 -18.02
CA LYS A 100 -10.22 -1.44 -17.87
C LYS A 100 -9.54 -1.24 -16.51
N ASN A 101 -8.88 -2.29 -16.01
CA ASN A 101 -8.12 -2.20 -14.76
C ASN A 101 -7.13 -1.02 -14.77
N LEU A 102 -7.04 -0.32 -13.65
CA LEU A 102 -6.12 0.82 -13.46
C LEU A 102 -5.71 0.99 -12.00
N ASP A 103 -5.28 -0.07 -11.35
CA ASP A 103 -4.72 -0.01 -9.99
C ASP A 103 -3.22 0.34 -9.96
N TRP A 104 -2.58 0.36 -11.11
CA TRP A 104 -1.19 0.77 -11.29
C TRP A 104 -1.07 1.77 -12.45
N PRO A 105 -1.31 3.06 -12.20
CA PRO A 105 -1.29 4.06 -13.25
C PRO A 105 0.12 4.31 -13.79
N ASP A 106 0.20 4.78 -15.05
CA ASP A 106 1.43 5.30 -15.61
C ASP A 106 1.80 6.64 -14.98
N TYR A 107 3.08 6.91 -14.85
CA TYR A 107 3.56 8.21 -14.36
C TYR A 107 3.62 9.23 -15.50
N GLY A 108 3.21 10.44 -15.20
CA GLY A 108 3.23 11.53 -16.18
C GLY A 108 2.01 12.44 -16.11
N ILE A 109 1.79 13.17 -17.19
CA ILE A 109 0.55 13.92 -17.39
C ILE A 109 -0.62 12.92 -17.40
N ASN A 110 -1.65 13.21 -16.62
CA ASN A 110 -2.81 12.36 -16.50
C ASN A 110 -3.57 12.30 -17.84
N GLN A 111 -3.69 11.10 -18.40
CA GLN A 111 -4.33 10.83 -19.70
C GLN A 111 -5.61 10.01 -19.55
N TYR A 112 -6.07 9.75 -18.32
CA TYR A 112 -7.09 8.74 -18.05
C TYR A 112 -8.53 9.27 -18.10
N GLY A 113 -8.75 10.57 -18.10
CA GLY A 113 -10.07 11.16 -17.95
C GLY A 113 -10.67 11.02 -16.55
N ASP A 114 -11.75 11.72 -16.28
CA ASP A 114 -12.27 11.92 -14.91
C ASP A 114 -12.73 10.65 -14.23
N ALA A 115 -13.47 9.78 -14.93
CA ALA A 115 -14.00 8.55 -14.36
C ALA A 115 -12.88 7.58 -13.95
N ALA A 116 -11.90 7.37 -14.81
CA ALA A 116 -10.76 6.50 -14.51
C ALA A 116 -9.83 7.10 -13.44
N THR A 117 -9.65 8.43 -13.43
CA THR A 117 -8.88 9.13 -12.40
C THR A 117 -9.56 9.00 -11.04
N LYS A 118 -10.89 9.16 -10.97
CA LYS A 118 -11.67 8.92 -9.75
C LYS A 118 -11.51 7.47 -9.26
N HIS A 119 -11.58 6.51 -10.17
CA HIS A 119 -11.38 5.10 -9.85
C HIS A 119 -10.00 4.84 -9.21
N VAL A 120 -8.92 5.37 -9.79
CA VAL A 120 -7.56 5.26 -9.19
C VAL A 120 -7.52 5.81 -7.77
N ARG A 121 -8.16 6.97 -7.53
CA ARG A 121 -8.26 7.55 -6.18
C ARG A 121 -8.97 6.63 -5.20
N TYR A 122 -9.99 5.91 -5.64
CA TYR A 122 -10.73 4.98 -4.81
C TYR A 122 -9.96 3.69 -4.54
N GLU A 123 -9.21 3.17 -5.51
CA GLU A 123 -8.28 2.06 -5.31
C GLU A 123 -7.19 2.44 -4.28
N TYR A 124 -6.60 3.62 -4.40
CA TYR A 124 -5.64 4.14 -3.41
C TYR A 124 -6.28 4.31 -2.02
N ALA A 125 -7.46 4.91 -1.94
CA ALA A 125 -8.14 5.12 -0.67
C ALA A 125 -8.50 3.79 0.03
N ALA A 126 -8.91 2.78 -0.73
CA ALA A 126 -9.17 1.44 -0.22
C ALA A 126 -7.90 0.81 0.39
N LEU A 127 -6.78 0.92 -0.32
CA LEU A 127 -5.49 0.43 0.18
C LEU A 127 -5.04 1.21 1.43
N LEU A 128 -5.20 2.53 1.44
CA LEU A 128 -4.88 3.38 2.59
C LEU A 128 -5.75 3.03 3.81
N SER A 129 -7.03 2.66 3.61
CA SER A 129 -7.89 2.20 4.71
C SER A 129 -7.41 0.88 5.32
N MET A 130 -6.80 0.01 4.53
CA MET A 130 -6.11 -1.16 5.07
C MET A 130 -4.89 -0.76 5.92
N CYS A 131 -4.08 0.19 5.45
CA CYS A 131 -2.94 0.71 6.22
C CYS A 131 -3.37 1.31 7.56
N ASP A 132 -4.42 2.13 7.55
CA ASP A 132 -5.01 2.75 8.73
C ASP A 132 -5.44 1.70 9.78
N ARG A 133 -6.10 0.63 9.33
CA ARG A 133 -6.47 -0.49 10.20
C ARG A 133 -5.26 -1.13 10.90
N TYR A 134 -4.13 -1.27 10.20
CA TYR A 134 -2.92 -1.85 10.81
C TYR A 134 -2.24 -0.88 11.77
N LEU A 135 -2.25 0.42 11.47
CA LEU A 135 -1.84 1.44 12.44
C LEU A 135 -2.71 1.37 13.69
N GLY A 136 -4.04 1.23 13.53
CA GLY A 136 -4.97 1.03 14.65
C GLY A 136 -4.56 -0.12 15.56
N LYS A 137 -4.15 -1.28 15.02
CA LYS A 137 -3.65 -2.41 15.83
C LYS A 137 -2.39 -2.05 16.65
N VAL A 138 -1.50 -1.21 16.10
CA VAL A 138 -0.34 -0.72 16.86
C VAL A 138 -0.79 0.18 18.02
N LEU A 139 -1.73 1.10 17.77
CA LEU A 139 -2.31 1.96 18.79
C LEU A 139 -3.00 1.14 19.88
N ASP A 140 -3.75 0.10 19.52
CA ASP A 140 -4.37 -0.83 20.48
C ASP A 140 -3.32 -1.52 21.37
N MET A 141 -2.14 -1.85 20.86
CA MET A 141 -1.04 -2.42 21.65
C MET A 141 -0.42 -1.36 22.58
N MET A 142 -0.27 -0.11 22.10
CA MET A 142 0.19 0.99 22.95
C MET A 142 -0.75 1.21 24.14
N ASP A 143 -2.06 1.17 23.90
CA ASP A 143 -3.09 1.28 24.95
C ASP A 143 -3.07 0.06 25.88
N LYS A 144 -3.07 -1.15 25.31
CA LYS A 144 -3.13 -2.42 26.04
C LYS A 144 -2.02 -2.56 27.08
N TYR A 145 -0.83 -2.11 26.73
CA TYR A 145 0.37 -2.26 27.58
C TYR A 145 0.80 -0.96 28.27
N ASP A 146 -0.01 0.10 28.16
CA ASP A 146 0.29 1.42 28.76
C ASP A 146 1.68 1.95 28.34
N LEU A 147 2.02 1.75 27.06
CA LEU A 147 3.34 2.13 26.52
C LEU A 147 3.50 3.63 26.31
N TRP A 148 2.42 4.38 26.28
CA TRP A 148 2.44 5.84 26.10
C TRP A 148 3.27 6.61 27.12
N LYS A 149 3.55 6.02 28.27
CA LYS A 149 4.29 6.65 29.36
C LYS A 149 5.81 6.69 29.16
N ASP A 150 6.36 5.77 28.37
CA ASP A 150 7.82 5.57 28.24
C ASP A 150 8.28 5.14 26.85
N THR A 151 7.37 5.03 25.89
CA THR A 151 7.66 4.63 24.52
C THR A 151 7.24 5.73 23.54
N MET A 152 8.17 6.20 22.72
CA MET A 152 7.89 7.15 21.65
C MET A 152 7.37 6.40 20.43
N LEU A 153 6.21 6.80 19.93
CA LEU A 153 5.68 6.34 18.63
C LEU A 153 5.94 7.41 17.58
N ILE A 154 6.54 7.00 16.44
CA ILE A 154 6.71 7.84 15.27
C ILE A 154 5.99 7.19 14.09
N VAL A 155 5.13 7.94 13.41
CA VAL A 155 4.44 7.52 12.19
C VAL A 155 4.80 8.49 11.08
N ASN A 156 5.37 7.97 9.99
CA ASN A 156 5.80 8.78 8.85
C ASN A 156 5.76 8.00 7.53
N THR A 157 5.91 8.73 6.44
CA THR A 157 6.15 8.17 5.11
C THR A 157 7.24 8.98 4.39
N ASP A 158 7.80 8.41 3.33
CA ASP A 158 8.90 9.01 2.57
C ASP A 158 8.43 10.06 1.55
N HIS A 159 7.32 9.82 0.87
CA HIS A 159 6.74 10.74 -0.13
C HIS A 159 5.24 10.46 -0.33
N GLY A 160 4.56 11.39 -0.98
CA GLY A 160 3.19 11.21 -1.45
C GLY A 160 3.09 10.66 -2.88
N PHE A 161 1.91 10.81 -3.48
CA PHE A 161 1.60 10.34 -4.82
C PHE A 161 0.55 11.27 -5.46
N MET A 162 0.78 11.69 -6.72
CA MET A 162 -0.19 12.48 -7.48
C MET A 162 -1.27 11.55 -8.05
N LEU A 163 -2.51 11.84 -7.77
CA LEU A 163 -3.69 11.07 -8.19
C LEU A 163 -4.59 11.89 -9.12
N GLY A 164 -3.98 12.65 -10.02
CA GLY A 164 -4.63 13.52 -10.99
C GLY A 164 -4.67 14.99 -10.58
N GLU A 165 -4.12 15.35 -9.41
CA GLU A 165 -3.96 16.76 -9.04
C GLU A 165 -3.02 17.46 -10.03
N LYS A 166 -3.35 18.72 -10.36
CA LYS A 166 -2.54 19.53 -11.31
C LYS A 166 -2.24 18.80 -12.63
N GLU A 167 -3.15 17.91 -13.05
CA GLU A 167 -3.04 17.08 -14.25
C GLU A 167 -1.88 16.07 -14.22
N TRP A 168 -1.36 15.71 -13.05
CA TRP A 168 -0.30 14.73 -12.90
C TRP A 168 -0.77 13.42 -12.26
N MET A 169 -0.12 12.34 -12.65
CA MET A 169 -0.30 11.00 -12.08
C MET A 169 1.07 10.42 -11.73
N GLY A 170 1.19 9.85 -10.53
CA GLY A 170 2.41 9.19 -10.11
C GLY A 170 3.36 10.04 -9.27
N LYS A 171 4.64 9.72 -9.35
CA LYS A 171 5.75 10.32 -8.60
C LYS A 171 7.02 10.30 -9.46
N ASN A 172 8.07 10.97 -9.06
CA ASN A 172 9.44 11.00 -9.61
C ASN A 172 9.68 11.97 -10.78
N ILE A 173 8.70 12.30 -11.61
CA ILE A 173 8.93 13.02 -12.87
C ILE A 173 8.24 14.39 -12.94
N GLN A 174 7.33 14.66 -12.01
CA GLN A 174 6.64 15.96 -11.89
C GLN A 174 7.38 16.89 -10.94
N PRO A 175 7.06 18.20 -10.95
CA PRO A 175 7.56 19.13 -9.94
C PRO A 175 7.22 18.68 -8.52
N MET A 176 7.99 19.12 -7.54
CA MET A 176 7.81 18.82 -6.12
C MET A 176 6.59 19.57 -5.57
N TYR A 177 5.40 19.07 -5.88
CA TYR A 177 4.16 19.60 -5.36
C TYR A 177 3.92 19.17 -3.91
N GLU A 178 3.09 19.91 -3.19
CA GLU A 178 2.72 19.62 -1.79
C GLU A 178 2.22 18.18 -1.60
N GLU A 179 1.46 17.67 -2.55
CA GLU A 179 0.94 16.31 -2.54
C GLU A 179 2.03 15.22 -2.53
N LEU A 180 3.26 15.59 -2.87
CA LEU A 180 4.42 14.68 -2.87
C LEU A 180 5.33 14.87 -1.68
N ILE A 181 5.54 16.12 -1.23
CA ILE A 181 6.59 16.46 -0.26
C ILE A 181 6.05 16.80 1.12
N HIS A 182 4.78 17.19 1.24
CA HIS A 182 4.15 17.47 2.52
C HIS A 182 3.66 16.14 3.13
N THR A 183 4.62 15.33 3.55
CA THR A 183 4.34 14.00 4.10
C THR A 183 3.91 14.07 5.56
N PRO A 184 3.02 13.17 6.01
CA PRO A 184 2.69 13.06 7.42
C PRO A 184 3.92 12.67 8.25
N PHE A 185 4.06 13.32 9.39
CA PHE A 185 5.07 13.02 10.39
C PHE A 185 4.48 13.25 11.78
N PHE A 186 4.05 12.18 12.43
CA PHE A 186 3.46 12.23 13.75
C PHE A 186 4.42 11.67 14.78
N ILE A 187 4.55 12.35 15.91
CA ILE A 187 5.34 11.91 17.06
C ILE A 187 4.46 12.04 18.29
N TYR A 188 4.43 10.99 19.06
CA TYR A 188 3.82 10.99 20.40
C TYR A 188 4.88 10.66 21.44
#